data_7bc569975e43c587125e21631159a0b7
#
_entry.id   7bc569975e43c587125e21631159a0b7
#
_cell.length_a   1.000
_cell.length_b   1.000
_cell.length_c   1.000
_cell.angle_alpha   90.00
_cell.angle_beta   90.00
_cell.angle_gamma   90.00
#
_symmetry.space_group_name_H-M   'P 1'
#
loop_
_entity.id
_entity.type
_entity.pdbx_description
1 polymer ?
#
loop_
_entity_poly.entity_id
_entity_poly.type
_entity_poly.pdbx_seq_one_letter_code
_entity_poly.pdbx_strand_id
1 'polypeptide(L)'
;MNFTQCGELRGALAWRFVTLDLYADPIELTKALVDIPSPSHHEEAIADAVEEALRGLDVEVARYGNTVCARTNRGLDSRVVLAGHIDTVPLAENVPHHMETTKDGVEIMWGCGTVDMKSGMAIYLNAFAQLHESEELKHDLTVIAYEGEEVATEFNGLGHLQKDHPEWLEGDFALLGEPSGAMV
;
A
#
# COMPACT_ATOMS: atom_id res chain seq x y z
N MET A 1 -34.76 13.10 -8.54
CA MET A 1 -33.62 12.44 -7.91
C MET A 1 -33.47 11.08 -8.56
N ASN A 2 -32.43 10.88 -9.37
CA ASN A 2 -32.22 9.63 -10.11
C ASN A 2 -31.64 8.56 -9.18
N PHE A 3 -32.16 7.33 -9.28
CA PHE A 3 -31.73 6.17 -8.50
C PHE A 3 -30.24 5.82 -8.64
N THR A 4 -29.56 6.29 -9.69
CA THR A 4 -28.13 6.16 -9.94
C THR A 4 -27.27 6.94 -8.93
N GLN A 5 -27.66 8.15 -8.52
CA GLN A 5 -26.89 8.96 -7.56
C GLN A 5 -26.90 8.41 -6.12
N CYS A 6 -27.90 7.59 -5.76
CA CYS A 6 -27.98 7.02 -4.41
C CYS A 6 -27.08 5.77 -4.24
N GLY A 7 -26.72 5.11 -5.34
CA GLY A 7 -25.79 3.97 -5.36
C GLY A 7 -24.32 4.41 -5.19
N GLU A 8 -23.93 5.47 -5.89
CA GLU A 8 -22.56 6.01 -5.84
C GLU A 8 -22.22 6.59 -4.45
N LEU A 9 -23.16 7.27 -3.80
CA LEU A 9 -22.96 7.80 -2.44
C LEU A 9 -22.85 6.71 -1.37
N ARG A 10 -23.50 5.56 -1.56
CA ARG A 10 -23.38 4.42 -0.63
C ARG A 10 -22.06 3.68 -0.81
N GLY A 11 -21.54 3.58 -2.02
CA GLY A 11 -20.23 3.03 -2.31
C GLY A 11 -19.13 3.90 -1.71
N ALA A 12 -19.10 5.19 -2.01
CA ALA A 12 -18.08 6.14 -1.53
C ALA A 12 -18.02 6.29 0.00
N LEU A 13 -19.14 6.05 0.71
CA LEU A 13 -19.18 6.06 2.19
C LEU A 13 -18.71 4.74 2.82
N ALA A 14 -18.85 3.62 2.12
CA ALA A 14 -18.48 2.31 2.65
C ALA A 14 -16.95 2.13 2.74
N TRP A 15 -16.19 2.73 1.82
CA TRP A 15 -14.73 2.62 1.76
C TRP A 15 -14.01 3.52 2.77
N ARG A 16 -14.68 4.53 3.33
CA ARG A 16 -14.10 5.47 4.32
C ARG A 16 -13.86 4.88 5.72
N PHE A 17 -14.25 3.63 5.96
CA PHE A 17 -14.14 2.97 7.27
C PHE A 17 -13.50 1.57 7.16
N VAL A 18 -12.69 1.33 6.13
CA VAL A 18 -11.92 0.08 6.05
C VAL A 18 -10.75 0.20 6.99
N THR A 19 -10.76 -0.56 8.06
CA THR A 19 -9.61 -0.70 8.98
C THR A 19 -8.73 -1.84 8.46
N LEU A 20 -7.47 -1.53 8.17
CA LEU A 20 -6.48 -2.53 7.78
C LEU A 20 -5.84 -3.13 9.04
N ASP A 21 -5.86 -4.46 9.16
CA ASP A 21 -5.09 -5.18 10.16
C ASP A 21 -3.71 -5.52 9.60
N LEU A 22 -2.69 -4.74 9.97
CA LEU A 22 -1.33 -4.94 9.50
C LEU A 22 -0.68 -6.24 10.02
N TYR A 23 -1.25 -6.87 11.05
CA TYR A 23 -0.78 -8.15 11.60
C TYR A 23 -1.50 -9.36 11.00
N ALA A 24 -2.52 -9.14 10.16
CA ALA A 24 -3.19 -10.21 9.45
C ALA A 24 -2.23 -10.96 8.50
N ASP A 25 -2.63 -12.16 8.10
CA ASP A 25 -1.93 -12.87 7.03
C ASP A 25 -1.80 -11.97 5.78
N PRO A 26 -0.64 -11.90 5.11
CA PRO A 26 -0.45 -11.04 3.94
C PRO A 26 -1.46 -11.25 2.82
N ILE A 27 -2.04 -12.45 2.67
CA ILE A 27 -3.11 -12.71 1.71
C ILE A 27 -4.38 -11.96 2.12
N GLU A 28 -4.75 -12.01 3.39
CA GLU A 28 -5.93 -11.30 3.91
C GLU A 28 -5.74 -9.78 3.84
N LEU A 29 -4.54 -9.29 4.13
CA LEU A 29 -4.21 -7.87 3.96
C LEU A 29 -4.24 -7.45 2.49
N THR A 30 -3.77 -8.31 1.57
CA THR A 30 -3.88 -8.08 0.13
C THR A 30 -5.34 -7.96 -0.30
N LYS A 31 -6.22 -8.86 0.16
CA LYS A 31 -7.67 -8.80 -0.11
C LYS A 31 -8.25 -7.45 0.34
N ALA A 32 -7.92 -7.04 1.57
CA ALA A 32 -8.40 -5.77 2.12
C ALA A 32 -7.93 -4.56 1.30
N LEU A 33 -6.67 -4.53 0.88
CA LEU A 33 -6.13 -3.45 0.03
C LEU A 33 -6.75 -3.46 -1.38
N VAL A 34 -6.93 -4.63 -1.99
CA VAL A 34 -7.53 -4.77 -3.33
C VAL A 34 -8.98 -4.30 -3.32
N ASP A 35 -9.71 -4.54 -2.23
CA ASP A 35 -11.11 -4.14 -2.10
C ASP A 35 -11.32 -2.64 -1.90
N ILE A 36 -10.26 -1.86 -1.68
CA ILE A 36 -10.31 -0.41 -1.70
C ILE A 36 -9.99 0.07 -3.12
N PRO A 37 -10.96 0.58 -3.89
CA PRO A 37 -10.68 1.13 -5.23
C PRO A 37 -9.71 2.31 -5.14
N SER A 38 -8.65 2.26 -5.96
CA SER A 38 -7.63 3.33 -5.98
C SER A 38 -7.04 3.53 -7.38
N PRO A 39 -7.85 3.76 -8.42
CA PRO A 39 -7.26 4.13 -9.70
C PRO A 39 -6.49 5.43 -9.55
N SER A 40 -5.39 5.60 -10.29
CA SER A 40 -4.53 6.80 -10.21
C SER A 40 -5.36 8.09 -10.21
N HIS A 41 -4.98 9.04 -9.39
CA HIS A 41 -5.69 10.29 -9.05
C HIS A 41 -6.92 10.13 -8.14
N HIS A 42 -7.19 8.93 -7.61
CA HIS A 42 -8.30 8.62 -6.70
C HIS A 42 -7.85 7.70 -5.57
N GLU A 43 -6.66 7.97 -5.02
CA GLU A 43 -6.02 7.14 -3.98
C GLU A 43 -6.38 7.54 -2.55
N GLU A 44 -7.22 8.57 -2.34
CA GLU A 44 -7.48 9.12 -1.00
C GLU A 44 -7.96 8.04 -0.01
N ALA A 45 -8.86 7.15 -0.45
CA ALA A 45 -9.45 6.16 0.45
C ALA A 45 -8.45 5.10 0.91
N ILE A 46 -7.56 4.64 0.01
CA ILE A 46 -6.53 3.67 0.37
C ILE A 46 -5.42 4.34 1.19
N ALA A 47 -5.05 5.58 0.86
CA ALA A 47 -4.09 6.35 1.64
C ALA A 47 -4.61 6.62 3.06
N ASP A 48 -5.89 6.97 3.22
CA ASP A 48 -6.53 7.14 4.54
C ASP A 48 -6.44 5.84 5.36
N ALA A 49 -6.77 4.69 4.75
CA ALA A 49 -6.74 3.40 5.44
C ALA A 49 -5.32 2.98 5.85
N VAL A 50 -4.33 3.19 4.97
CA VAL A 50 -2.91 2.90 5.25
C VAL A 50 -2.38 3.83 6.33
N GLU A 51 -2.68 5.13 6.25
CA GLU A 51 -2.26 6.09 7.26
C GLU A 51 -2.85 5.76 8.63
N GLU A 52 -4.15 5.47 8.72
CA GLU A 52 -4.80 5.11 9.97
C GLU A 52 -4.17 3.86 10.59
N ALA A 53 -3.92 2.83 9.79
CA ALA A 53 -3.30 1.60 10.25
C ALA A 53 -1.86 1.82 10.75
N LEU A 54 -1.03 2.59 10.04
CA LEU A 54 0.33 2.90 10.44
C LEU A 54 0.39 3.80 11.69
N ARG A 55 -0.55 4.74 11.85
CA ARG A 55 -0.69 5.55 13.09
C ARG A 55 -1.08 4.74 14.32
N GLY A 56 -1.61 3.53 14.12
CA GLY A 56 -1.84 2.57 15.20
C GLY A 56 -0.56 1.97 15.79
N LEU A 57 0.60 2.14 15.13
CA LEU A 57 1.90 1.69 15.58
C LEU A 57 2.66 2.82 16.29
N ASP A 58 3.60 2.48 17.18
CA ASP A 58 4.47 3.46 17.85
C ASP A 58 5.66 3.84 16.93
N VAL A 59 5.37 4.54 15.85
CA VAL A 59 6.33 4.95 14.82
C VAL A 59 6.04 6.37 14.32
N GLU A 60 7.01 7.00 13.68
CA GLU A 60 6.81 8.27 12.99
C GLU A 60 6.02 8.05 11.70
N VAL A 61 4.91 8.79 11.51
CA VAL A 61 4.07 8.71 10.31
C VAL A 61 3.87 10.10 9.74
N ALA A 62 4.04 10.23 8.43
CA ALA A 62 3.76 11.45 7.67
C ALA A 62 2.96 11.12 6.39
N ARG A 63 2.22 12.10 5.89
CA ARG A 63 1.50 12.01 4.62
C ARG A 63 1.72 13.24 3.77
N TYR A 64 1.98 13.05 2.49
CA TYR A 64 2.19 14.09 1.48
C TYR A 64 1.34 13.75 0.25
N GLY A 65 0.26 14.51 0.03
CA GLY A 65 -0.77 14.10 -0.93
C GLY A 65 -1.41 12.78 -0.51
N ASN A 66 -1.36 11.77 -1.38
CA ASN A 66 -1.77 10.41 -1.06
C ASN A 66 -0.58 9.46 -0.81
N THR A 67 0.63 9.99 -0.73
CA THR A 67 1.82 9.23 -0.32
C THR A 67 1.93 9.20 1.19
N VAL A 68 1.91 8.00 1.77
CA VAL A 68 2.01 7.74 3.21
C VAL A 68 3.36 7.14 3.53
N CYS A 69 4.05 7.73 4.48
CA CYS A 69 5.37 7.31 4.95
C CYS A 69 5.32 6.94 6.42
N ALA A 70 5.98 5.86 6.82
CA ALA A 70 6.22 5.56 8.22
C ALA A 70 7.65 5.06 8.43
N ARG A 71 8.25 5.36 9.59
CA ARG A 71 9.61 4.90 9.89
C ARG A 71 9.84 4.63 11.37
N THR A 72 10.72 3.67 11.63
CA THR A 72 11.31 3.47 12.95
C THR A 72 12.47 4.45 13.13
N ASN A 73 12.74 4.86 14.37
CA ASN A 73 13.86 5.74 14.74
C ASN A 73 14.56 5.17 15.99
N ARG A 74 15.03 3.92 15.87
CA ARG A 74 15.70 3.20 16.97
C ARG A 74 17.18 3.55 17.07
N GLY A 75 17.70 4.28 16.11
CA GLY A 75 19.12 4.69 16.06
C GLY A 75 20.05 3.55 15.67
N LEU A 76 19.58 2.62 14.83
CA LEU A 76 20.40 1.55 14.29
C LEU A 76 21.35 2.09 13.21
N ASP A 77 22.45 1.37 12.97
CA ASP A 77 23.55 1.84 12.12
C ASP A 77 23.19 2.00 10.63
N SER A 78 22.05 1.46 10.22
CA SER A 78 21.59 1.49 8.83
C SER A 78 20.07 1.46 8.73
N ARG A 79 19.54 1.79 7.55
CA ARG A 79 18.11 1.86 7.27
C ARG A 79 17.77 1.15 5.97
N VAL A 80 16.68 0.39 5.99
CA VAL A 80 16.06 -0.21 4.80
C VAL A 80 14.77 0.52 4.46
N VAL A 81 14.62 0.92 3.21
CA VAL A 81 13.41 1.52 2.66
C VAL A 81 12.60 0.46 1.91
N LEU A 82 11.35 0.30 2.28
CA LEU A 82 10.35 -0.56 1.63
C LEU A 82 9.37 0.36 0.90
N ALA A 83 9.41 0.41 -0.43
CA ALA A 83 8.54 1.30 -1.18
C ALA A 83 7.65 0.53 -2.16
N GLY A 84 6.38 0.93 -2.23
CA GLY A 84 5.41 0.40 -3.17
C GLY A 84 4.28 1.38 -3.43
N HIS A 85 3.70 1.32 -4.63
CA HIS A 85 2.59 2.19 -4.97
C HIS A 85 1.25 1.61 -4.50
N ILE A 86 0.28 2.51 -4.31
CA ILE A 86 -1.07 2.19 -3.85
C ILE A 86 -2.14 2.46 -4.90
N ASP A 87 -1.77 3.11 -5.99
CA ASP A 87 -2.67 3.33 -7.12
C ASP A 87 -2.72 2.08 -8.03
N THR A 88 -3.67 2.10 -8.93
CA THR A 88 -3.88 1.07 -9.94
C THR A 88 -4.24 1.70 -11.27
N VAL A 89 -4.11 0.94 -12.34
CA VAL A 89 -4.76 1.23 -13.63
C VAL A 89 -6.28 1.41 -13.47
N PRO A 90 -6.99 1.98 -14.46
CA PRO A 90 -8.44 2.11 -14.43
C PRO A 90 -9.14 0.77 -14.16
N LEU A 91 -10.17 0.80 -13.32
CA LEU A 91 -10.94 -0.39 -12.95
C LEU A 91 -11.73 -0.95 -14.14
N ALA A 92 -11.80 -2.27 -14.25
CA ALA A 92 -12.51 -3.01 -15.28
C ALA A 92 -13.47 -4.05 -14.69
N GLU A 93 -14.34 -3.62 -13.78
CA GLU A 93 -15.28 -4.49 -13.03
C GLU A 93 -14.57 -5.61 -12.23
N ASN A 94 -13.34 -5.34 -11.81
CA ASN A 94 -12.43 -6.27 -11.13
C ASN A 94 -12.12 -5.86 -9.67
N VAL A 95 -13.03 -5.16 -9.03
CA VAL A 95 -13.09 -4.86 -7.59
C VAL A 95 -14.54 -5.05 -7.15
N PRO A 96 -14.81 -5.73 -6.03
CA PRO A 96 -13.85 -6.33 -5.08
C PRO A 96 -13.14 -7.56 -5.65
N HIS A 97 -12.11 -8.04 -4.90
CA HIS A 97 -11.42 -9.29 -5.26
C HIS A 97 -12.38 -10.49 -5.29
N HIS A 98 -12.00 -11.52 -5.99
CA HIS A 98 -12.63 -12.84 -5.84
C HIS A 98 -11.58 -13.95 -5.90
N MET A 99 -11.87 -15.03 -5.20
CA MET A 99 -11.01 -16.21 -5.17
C MET A 99 -11.54 -17.28 -6.12
N GLU A 100 -10.62 -17.92 -6.82
CA GLU A 100 -10.92 -19.05 -7.70
C GLU A 100 -9.97 -20.20 -7.37
N THR A 101 -10.47 -21.44 -7.39
CA THR A 101 -9.63 -22.62 -7.26
C THR A 101 -9.51 -23.30 -8.63
N THR A 102 -8.29 -23.43 -9.11
CA THR A 102 -8.03 -24.13 -10.38
C THR A 102 -8.36 -25.62 -10.28
N LYS A 103 -8.41 -26.29 -11.43
CA LYS A 103 -8.64 -27.76 -11.48
C LYS A 103 -7.55 -28.55 -10.75
N ASP A 104 -6.36 -27.97 -10.63
CA ASP A 104 -5.20 -28.56 -9.94
C ASP A 104 -5.16 -28.20 -8.46
N GLY A 105 -6.20 -27.53 -7.93
CA GLY A 105 -6.32 -27.18 -6.53
C GLY A 105 -5.53 -25.94 -6.12
N VAL A 106 -5.06 -25.13 -7.07
CA VAL A 106 -4.35 -23.87 -6.79
C VAL A 106 -5.38 -22.76 -6.57
N GLU A 107 -5.26 -22.01 -5.48
CA GLU A 107 -6.07 -20.83 -5.24
C GLU A 107 -5.47 -19.62 -5.98
N ILE A 108 -6.31 -18.89 -6.69
CA ILE A 108 -5.95 -17.67 -7.41
C ILE A 108 -6.84 -16.54 -6.90
N MET A 109 -6.21 -15.40 -6.61
CA MET A 109 -6.91 -14.15 -6.30
C MET A 109 -6.98 -13.29 -7.57
N TRP A 110 -8.19 -12.93 -7.95
CA TRP A 110 -8.49 -11.98 -9.01
C TRP A 110 -8.88 -10.63 -8.41
N GLY A 111 -8.32 -9.55 -8.97
CA GLY A 111 -8.64 -8.19 -8.53
C GLY A 111 -7.68 -7.17 -9.12
N CYS A 112 -8.11 -5.90 -9.20
CA CYS A 112 -7.24 -4.83 -9.67
C CYS A 112 -6.14 -4.55 -8.64
N GLY A 113 -4.87 -4.61 -9.06
CA GLY A 113 -3.72 -4.43 -8.18
C GLY A 113 -3.29 -5.69 -7.40
N THR A 114 -3.89 -6.89 -7.62
CA THR A 114 -3.46 -8.12 -6.94
C THR A 114 -2.01 -8.49 -7.23
N VAL A 115 -1.51 -8.19 -8.42
CA VAL A 115 -0.12 -8.43 -8.83
C VAL A 115 0.67 -7.14 -8.77
N ASP A 116 0.13 -6.07 -9.30
CA ASP A 116 0.74 -4.76 -9.45
C ASP A 116 -0.09 -3.70 -8.71
N MET A 117 0.38 -3.24 -7.49
CA MET A 117 1.34 -4.01 -6.67
C MET A 117 0.86 -4.14 -5.22
N LYS A 118 -0.47 -4.17 -5.00
CA LYS A 118 -1.06 -4.21 -3.64
C LYS A 118 -0.62 -5.44 -2.82
N SER A 119 -0.29 -6.58 -3.49
CA SER A 119 0.27 -7.74 -2.79
C SER A 119 1.68 -7.46 -2.25
N GLY A 120 2.53 -6.81 -3.04
CA GLY A 120 3.84 -6.35 -2.59
C GLY A 120 3.72 -5.36 -1.43
N MET A 121 2.77 -4.42 -1.55
CA MET A 121 2.50 -3.44 -0.49
C MET A 121 1.97 -4.10 0.79
N ALA A 122 1.10 -5.10 0.68
CA ALA A 122 0.61 -5.88 1.83
C ALA A 122 1.76 -6.57 2.57
N ILE A 123 2.70 -7.18 1.84
CA ILE A 123 3.89 -7.81 2.43
C ILE A 123 4.74 -6.77 3.17
N TYR A 124 4.96 -5.59 2.58
CA TYR A 124 5.77 -4.55 3.21
C TYR A 124 5.13 -3.95 4.45
N LEU A 125 3.83 -3.68 4.41
CA LEU A 125 3.08 -3.19 5.57
C LEU A 125 3.06 -4.22 6.70
N ASN A 126 2.82 -5.50 6.38
CA ASN A 126 2.84 -6.56 7.37
C ASN A 126 4.25 -6.76 7.97
N ALA A 127 5.29 -6.83 7.14
CA ALA A 127 6.67 -6.95 7.60
C ALA A 127 7.07 -5.76 8.49
N PHE A 128 6.72 -4.54 8.11
CA PHE A 128 6.97 -3.35 8.92
C PHE A 128 6.29 -3.45 10.29
N ALA A 129 5.01 -3.82 10.32
CA ALA A 129 4.25 -3.98 11.57
C ALA A 129 4.80 -5.11 12.46
N GLN A 130 5.26 -6.22 11.88
CA GLN A 130 5.85 -7.32 12.65
C GLN A 130 7.23 -6.98 13.23
N LEU A 131 7.99 -6.12 12.56
CA LEU A 131 9.40 -5.88 12.88
C LEU A 131 9.65 -4.58 13.64
N HIS A 132 8.76 -3.58 13.62
CA HIS A 132 9.04 -2.23 14.15
C HIS A 132 9.47 -2.21 15.62
N GLU A 133 8.97 -3.13 16.45
CA GLU A 133 9.35 -3.29 17.86
C GLU A 133 10.30 -4.47 18.12
N SER A 134 10.61 -5.28 17.10
CA SER A 134 11.42 -6.49 17.28
C SER A 134 12.82 -6.17 17.81
N GLU A 135 13.25 -6.81 18.87
CA GLU A 135 14.62 -6.70 19.39
C GLU A 135 15.67 -7.28 18.43
N GLU A 136 15.25 -8.12 17.49
CA GLU A 136 16.12 -8.73 16.48
C GLU A 136 16.34 -7.83 15.27
N LEU A 137 15.60 -6.71 15.15
CA LEU A 137 15.74 -5.77 14.06
C LEU A 137 17.18 -5.22 14.01
N LYS A 138 17.84 -5.32 12.86
CA LYS A 138 19.23 -4.90 12.65
C LYS A 138 19.36 -3.57 11.90
N HIS A 139 18.27 -3.13 11.26
CA HIS A 139 18.24 -1.92 10.44
C HIS A 139 16.99 -1.14 10.80
N ASP A 140 17.09 0.18 10.93
CA ASP A 140 15.87 0.99 10.96
C ASP A 140 15.08 0.79 9.66
N LEU A 141 13.77 0.88 9.73
CA LEU A 141 12.88 0.66 8.59
C LEU A 141 12.18 1.97 8.21
N THR A 142 12.00 2.17 6.92
CA THR A 142 11.03 3.11 6.36
C THR A 142 10.10 2.32 5.44
N VAL A 143 8.80 2.52 5.56
CA VAL A 143 7.82 2.05 4.59
C VAL A 143 7.19 3.27 3.90
N ILE A 144 7.07 3.21 2.57
CA ILE A 144 6.50 4.27 1.73
C ILE A 144 5.44 3.64 0.84
N ALA A 145 4.19 4.05 1.06
CA ALA A 145 3.03 3.72 0.24
C ALA A 145 2.72 4.95 -0.63
N TYR A 146 3.13 4.95 -1.90
CA TYR A 146 3.11 6.15 -2.73
C TYR A 146 2.04 6.12 -3.82
N GLU A 147 1.60 7.30 -4.23
CA GLU A 147 0.60 7.55 -5.26
C GLU A 147 1.22 7.68 -6.65
N GLY A 148 0.39 7.51 -7.72
CA GLY A 148 0.67 8.00 -9.05
C GLY A 148 1.80 7.28 -9.79
N GLU A 149 1.98 5.97 -9.60
CA GLU A 149 2.97 5.17 -10.33
C GLU A 149 2.50 4.88 -11.76
N GLU A 150 1.23 4.50 -11.90
CA GLU A 150 0.60 4.01 -13.14
C GLU A 150 0.28 5.14 -14.16
N VAL A 151 0.77 6.34 -13.90
CA VAL A 151 0.53 7.54 -14.72
C VAL A 151 1.83 8.27 -15.04
N ALA A 152 1.75 9.49 -15.60
CA ALA A 152 2.94 10.27 -15.95
C ALA A 152 3.80 10.57 -14.71
N THR A 153 5.13 10.51 -14.87
CA THR A 153 6.13 10.67 -13.80
C THR A 153 5.96 11.93 -12.95
N GLU A 154 5.34 12.97 -13.49
CA GLU A 154 5.05 14.22 -12.76
C GLU A 154 4.05 14.03 -11.61
N PHE A 155 3.29 12.93 -11.59
CA PHE A 155 2.34 12.58 -10.54
C PHE A 155 2.91 11.57 -9.52
N ASN A 156 4.09 11.02 -9.78
CA ASN A 156 4.69 9.98 -8.95
C ASN A 156 5.10 10.50 -7.58
N GLY A 157 4.55 9.90 -6.53
CA GLY A 157 4.77 10.30 -5.15
C GLY A 157 6.22 10.22 -4.68
N LEU A 158 7.03 9.27 -5.18
CA LEU A 158 8.47 9.22 -4.87
C LEU A 158 9.21 10.43 -5.48
N GLY A 159 8.81 10.88 -6.67
CA GLY A 159 9.36 12.08 -7.29
C GLY A 159 9.02 13.34 -6.48
N HIS A 160 7.81 13.41 -5.92
CA HIS A 160 7.43 14.51 -5.03
C HIS A 160 8.23 14.47 -3.71
N LEU A 161 8.39 13.29 -3.09
CA LEU A 161 9.23 13.14 -1.89
C LEU A 161 10.67 13.53 -2.18
N GLN A 162 11.25 13.10 -3.29
CA GLN A 162 12.63 13.43 -3.65
C GLN A 162 12.86 14.94 -3.72
N LYS A 163 11.88 15.68 -4.18
CA LYS A 163 11.97 17.13 -4.34
C LYS A 163 11.74 17.89 -3.03
N ASP A 164 10.70 17.51 -2.29
CA ASP A 164 10.14 18.34 -1.21
C ASP A 164 10.42 17.76 0.19
N HIS A 165 10.65 16.43 0.30
CA HIS A 165 10.84 15.68 1.55
C HIS A 165 11.87 14.55 1.41
N PRO A 166 13.10 14.83 0.90
CA PRO A 166 14.11 13.81 0.60
C PRO A 166 14.53 12.97 1.82
N GLU A 167 14.33 13.48 3.04
CA GLU A 167 14.64 12.78 4.29
C GLU A 167 13.87 11.47 4.47
N TRP A 168 12.77 11.28 3.76
CA TRP A 168 12.01 10.02 3.77
C TRP A 168 12.59 8.95 2.85
N LEU A 169 13.42 9.35 1.89
CA LEU A 169 14.09 8.45 0.95
C LEU A 169 15.49 8.06 1.41
N GLU A 170 15.96 8.62 2.52
CA GLU A 170 17.26 8.27 3.08
C GLU A 170 17.28 6.83 3.58
N GLY A 171 18.24 6.04 3.07
CA GLY A 171 18.44 4.64 3.43
C GLY A 171 19.68 4.05 2.77
N ASP A 172 20.19 2.97 3.35
CA ASP A 172 21.36 2.25 2.84
C ASP A 172 20.98 1.23 1.78
N PHE A 173 19.72 0.78 1.83
CA PHE A 173 19.15 -0.18 0.90
C PHE A 173 17.68 0.09 0.69
N ALA A 174 17.19 -0.09 -0.54
CA ALA A 174 15.77 0.03 -0.88
C ALA A 174 15.28 -1.23 -1.59
N LEU A 175 14.07 -1.66 -1.19
CA LEU A 175 13.29 -2.70 -1.86
C LEU A 175 12.05 -2.03 -2.46
N LEU A 176 11.92 -2.13 -3.79
CA LEU A 176 10.70 -1.77 -4.50
C LEU A 176 9.93 -3.06 -4.78
N GLY A 177 8.67 -3.11 -4.38
CA GLY A 177 7.84 -4.32 -4.42
C GLY A 177 7.23 -4.64 -5.77
N GLU A 178 7.81 -4.13 -6.86
CA GLU A 178 7.30 -4.32 -8.21
C GLU A 178 7.33 -5.79 -8.68
N PRO A 179 6.33 -6.22 -9.48
CA PRO A 179 6.29 -7.57 -10.00
C PRO A 179 7.36 -7.77 -11.09
N SER A 180 8.42 -8.51 -10.77
CA SER A 180 9.54 -8.78 -11.69
C SER A 180 9.44 -10.14 -12.42
N GLY A 181 8.38 -10.92 -12.17
CA GLY A 181 8.28 -12.30 -12.67
C GLY A 181 9.38 -13.22 -12.10
N ALA A 182 9.92 -12.89 -10.91
CA ALA A 182 11.04 -13.56 -10.26
C ALA A 182 12.34 -13.56 -11.11
N MET A 183 12.49 -12.59 -12.00
CA MET A 183 13.74 -12.34 -12.73
C MET A 183 14.47 -11.15 -12.10
N VAL A 184 15.75 -11.35 -11.83
CA VAL A 184 16.66 -10.33 -11.29
C VAL A 184 17.61 -9.87 -12.38
#